data_7635bfc75269ef17b2ee6b01b6e1cb23
#
_entry.id   7635bfc75269ef17b2ee6b01b6e1cb23
#
_cell.length_a   1.000
_cell.length_b   1.000
_cell.length_c   1.000
_cell.angle_alpha   90.00
_cell.angle_beta   90.00
_cell.angle_gamma   90.00
#
_symmetry.space_group_name_H-M   'P 1'
#
loop_
_entity.id
_entity.type
_entity.pdbx_description
1 polymer ?
#
loop_
_entity_poly.entity_id
_entity_poly.type
_entity_poly.pdbx_seq_one_letter_code
_entity_poly.pdbx_strand_id
1 'polypeptide(L)'
;MYEQTSMISTPQAEAKPAARYYEINEDTARNAHYCVHMSDYQPGSATNGYRAAVDEAAALVEARKAKVSPYYHDKLDALLDRYARRLAQWTNDYNRNQASYPSQFISGAGNYNMKKHEKQMSREGTLWKEYDEIKAILNKIEAVGTGAVDLADPHAREMLTDQLQKLQAQLDRNKAMNAYYRKHKSFVGFPGLTAEAAAKLTADFADTCQRCPWIDKPCPDYELTSLRGKIKRTQARLDELDKRTEQAQQPADNAKFPGGEIVRNTEADRLQIIFDEKPDDEQREALKQNGFRWSPRYGAWQRQLTRNAEIAARRALGLTE
;
A
#
# COMPACT_ATOMS: atom_id res chain seq x y z
N MET A 1 16.24 -33.38 44.07
CA MET A 1 15.73 -32.03 43.91
C MET A 1 16.53 -31.42 42.74
N TYR A 2 16.04 -31.57 41.53
CA TYR A 2 16.70 -31.06 40.32
C TYR A 2 15.88 -29.87 39.80
N GLU A 3 16.49 -28.68 39.88
CA GLU A 3 15.93 -27.48 39.28
C GLU A 3 16.04 -27.55 37.78
N GLN A 4 14.90 -27.58 37.10
CA GLN A 4 14.82 -27.37 35.65
C GLN A 4 14.87 -25.86 35.35
N THR A 5 16.04 -25.39 34.93
CA THR A 5 16.22 -24.05 34.37
C THR A 5 15.63 -24.04 32.96
N SER A 6 14.45 -23.45 32.81
CA SER A 6 13.86 -23.21 31.50
C SER A 6 14.68 -22.14 30.76
N MET A 7 15.44 -22.57 29.75
CA MET A 7 16.07 -21.66 28.80
C MET A 7 14.97 -20.96 27.97
N ILE A 8 14.75 -19.70 28.29
CA ILE A 8 13.97 -18.80 27.42
C ILE A 8 14.81 -18.59 26.14
N SER A 9 14.40 -19.24 25.08
CA SER A 9 14.96 -19.04 23.74
C SER A 9 14.69 -17.59 23.32
N THR A 10 15.75 -16.80 23.24
CA THR A 10 15.71 -15.46 22.63
C THR A 10 15.29 -15.61 21.17
N PRO A 11 14.28 -14.88 20.68
CA PRO A 11 13.92 -14.95 19.27
C PRO A 11 15.14 -14.52 18.45
N GLN A 12 15.64 -15.42 17.59
CA GLN A 12 16.64 -15.09 16.58
C GLN A 12 16.10 -13.93 15.76
N ALA A 13 16.84 -12.83 15.73
CA ALA A 13 16.58 -11.73 14.82
C ALA A 13 16.60 -12.29 13.39
N GLU A 14 15.45 -12.34 12.74
CA GLU A 14 15.35 -12.71 11.34
C GLU A 14 16.28 -11.82 10.52
N ALA A 15 17.16 -12.47 9.76
CA ALA A 15 18.12 -11.78 8.90
C ALA A 15 17.33 -10.88 7.94
N LYS A 16 17.63 -9.57 7.96
CA LYS A 16 17.06 -8.60 7.03
C LYS A 16 17.20 -9.14 5.60
N PRO A 17 16.13 -9.17 4.80
CA PRO A 17 16.24 -9.54 3.40
C PRO A 17 17.22 -8.57 2.75
N ALA A 18 18.36 -9.09 2.28
CA ALA A 18 19.32 -8.31 1.53
C ALA A 18 18.65 -7.79 0.27
N ALA A 19 18.87 -6.52 -0.08
CA ALA A 19 18.35 -5.95 -1.32
C ALA A 19 18.71 -6.87 -2.50
N ARG A 20 17.69 -7.32 -3.24
CA ARG A 20 17.90 -8.20 -4.37
C ARG A 20 18.31 -7.38 -5.58
N TYR A 21 19.53 -7.61 -6.07
CA TYR A 21 20.01 -6.98 -7.30
C TYR A 21 19.68 -7.85 -8.51
N TYR A 22 19.36 -7.18 -9.61
CA TYR A 22 19.15 -7.79 -10.91
C TYR A 22 20.31 -7.43 -11.83
N GLU A 23 20.55 -8.27 -12.83
CA GLU A 23 21.69 -8.16 -13.72
C GLU A 23 21.58 -6.92 -14.64
N ILE A 24 22.68 -6.17 -14.74
CA ILE A 24 22.87 -5.09 -15.69
C ILE A 24 23.87 -5.53 -16.74
N ASN A 25 23.51 -5.36 -18.02
CA ASN A 25 24.38 -5.70 -19.14
C ASN A 25 25.42 -4.60 -19.37
N GLU A 26 26.62 -4.80 -18.80
CA GLU A 26 27.73 -3.85 -18.88
C GLU A 26 28.27 -3.70 -20.31
N ASP A 27 28.23 -4.74 -21.14
CA ASP A 27 28.67 -4.65 -22.53
C ASP A 27 27.76 -3.73 -23.35
N THR A 28 26.45 -3.84 -23.12
CA THR A 28 25.47 -2.95 -23.75
C THR A 28 25.64 -1.52 -23.21
N ALA A 29 25.88 -1.34 -21.91
CA ALA A 29 26.11 -0.04 -21.31
C ALA A 29 27.37 0.64 -21.83
N ARG A 30 28.45 -0.12 -22.01
CA ARG A 30 29.69 0.34 -22.62
C ARG A 30 29.47 0.79 -24.07
N ASN A 31 28.75 0.00 -24.86
CA ASN A 31 28.43 0.36 -26.25
C ASN A 31 27.55 1.59 -26.32
N ALA A 32 26.57 1.73 -25.42
CA ALA A 32 25.72 2.91 -25.28
C ALA A 32 26.57 4.16 -24.98
N HIS A 33 27.52 4.04 -24.06
CA HIS A 33 28.42 5.13 -23.70
C HIS A 33 29.20 5.64 -24.93
N TYR A 34 29.83 4.74 -25.70
CA TYR A 34 30.58 5.13 -26.89
C TYR A 34 29.71 5.65 -28.04
N CYS A 35 28.41 5.34 -28.05
CA CYS A 35 27.48 5.95 -29.01
C CYS A 35 27.11 7.40 -28.67
N VAL A 36 27.37 7.86 -27.44
CA VAL A 36 26.94 9.18 -26.94
C VAL A 36 28.11 10.04 -26.48
N HIS A 37 29.16 9.41 -25.95
CA HIS A 37 30.31 10.10 -25.32
C HIS A 37 31.64 9.75 -26.01
N MET A 38 32.59 10.70 -25.98
CA MET A 38 33.97 10.50 -26.47
C MET A 38 34.92 10.07 -25.36
N SER A 39 34.49 10.05 -24.10
CA SER A 39 35.29 9.62 -22.96
C SER A 39 35.35 8.11 -22.82
N ASP A 40 36.32 7.60 -22.08
CA ASP A 40 36.38 6.16 -21.76
C ASP A 40 35.27 5.72 -20.82
N TYR A 41 34.71 4.56 -21.11
CA TYR A 41 33.73 3.93 -20.22
C TYR A 41 34.41 3.42 -18.96
N GLN A 42 33.83 3.75 -17.80
CA GLN A 42 34.27 3.20 -16.53
C GLN A 42 33.60 1.84 -16.30
N PRO A 43 34.35 0.72 -16.30
CA PRO A 43 33.79 -0.60 -16.09
C PRO A 43 32.99 -0.70 -14.80
N GLY A 44 31.80 -1.24 -14.87
CA GLY A 44 30.92 -1.40 -13.72
C GLY A 44 30.09 -0.16 -13.35
N SER A 45 30.27 0.97 -14.06
CA SER A 45 29.55 2.22 -13.72
C SER A 45 28.03 2.09 -13.79
N ALA A 46 27.50 1.39 -14.81
CA ALA A 46 26.08 1.16 -14.95
C ALA A 46 25.52 0.29 -13.81
N THR A 47 26.21 -0.79 -13.47
CA THR A 47 25.86 -1.67 -12.35
C THR A 47 25.93 -0.95 -11.01
N ASN A 48 26.97 -0.16 -10.79
CA ASN A 48 27.14 0.61 -9.56
C ASN A 48 26.07 1.69 -9.41
N GLY A 49 25.73 2.40 -10.49
CA GLY A 49 24.65 3.39 -10.48
C GLY A 49 23.29 2.73 -10.17
N TYR A 50 22.98 1.60 -10.78
CA TYR A 50 21.80 0.81 -10.48
C TYR A 50 21.76 0.36 -9.01
N ARG A 51 22.86 -0.23 -8.50
CA ARG A 51 22.95 -0.71 -7.12
C ARG A 51 22.76 0.42 -6.11
N ALA A 52 23.42 1.55 -6.32
CA ALA A 52 23.25 2.72 -5.47
C ALA A 52 21.80 3.16 -5.35
N ALA A 53 21.06 3.22 -6.47
CA ALA A 53 19.65 3.56 -6.46
C ALA A 53 18.76 2.52 -5.73
N VAL A 54 19.10 1.22 -5.83
CA VAL A 54 18.40 0.16 -5.10
C VAL A 54 18.73 0.24 -3.60
N ASP A 55 19.96 0.57 -3.22
CA ASP A 55 20.37 0.73 -1.82
C ASP A 55 19.68 1.93 -1.16
N GLU A 56 19.53 3.05 -1.88
CA GLU A 56 18.74 4.19 -1.42
C GLU A 56 17.26 3.79 -1.20
N ALA A 57 16.68 3.04 -2.12
CA ALA A 57 15.31 2.52 -1.97
C ALA A 57 15.19 1.54 -0.79
N ALA A 58 16.20 0.69 -0.57
CA ALA A 58 16.24 -0.22 0.58
C ALA A 58 16.33 0.54 1.91
N ALA A 59 17.14 1.60 1.98
CA ALA A 59 17.22 2.47 3.15
C ALA A 59 15.87 3.16 3.44
N LEU A 60 15.14 3.59 2.40
CA LEU A 60 13.80 4.15 2.51
C LEU A 60 12.80 3.11 3.06
N VAL A 61 12.88 1.87 2.58
CA VAL A 61 12.03 0.76 3.08
C VAL A 61 12.31 0.49 4.55
N GLU A 62 13.56 0.38 4.98
CA GLU A 62 13.91 0.15 6.38
C GLU A 62 13.46 1.31 7.28
N ALA A 63 13.66 2.56 6.83
CA ALA A 63 13.16 3.74 7.54
C ALA A 63 11.61 3.73 7.65
N ARG A 64 10.93 3.15 6.66
CA ARG A 64 9.47 3.02 6.69
C ARG A 64 9.02 1.89 7.59
N LYS A 65 9.67 0.71 7.54
CA LYS A 65 9.40 -0.42 8.43
C LYS A 65 9.47 -0.03 9.89
N ALA A 66 10.42 0.83 10.27
CA ALA A 66 10.54 1.33 11.65
C ALA A 66 9.33 2.18 12.12
N LYS A 67 8.51 2.70 11.19
CA LYS A 67 7.38 3.60 11.51
C LYS A 67 6.01 2.92 11.39
N VAL A 68 5.93 1.81 10.67
CA VAL A 68 4.66 1.11 10.41
C VAL A 68 4.57 -0.19 11.20
N SER A 69 3.36 -0.77 11.23
CA SER A 69 3.15 -2.09 11.82
C SER A 69 3.91 -3.18 11.02
N PRO A 70 4.43 -4.23 11.68
CA PRO A 70 5.08 -5.38 11.02
C PRO A 70 4.27 -6.02 9.89
N TYR A 71 2.94 -5.97 9.97
CA TYR A 71 2.03 -6.48 8.93
C TYR A 71 2.18 -5.81 7.56
N TYR A 72 2.88 -4.66 7.50
CA TYR A 72 3.19 -3.99 6.23
C TYR A 72 4.57 -4.35 5.67
N HIS A 73 5.40 -5.12 6.39
CA HIS A 73 6.78 -5.38 6.00
C HIS A 73 6.87 -6.15 4.69
N ASP A 74 6.07 -7.22 4.52
CA ASP A 74 6.05 -8.02 3.28
C ASP A 74 5.66 -7.18 2.07
N LYS A 75 4.71 -6.26 2.24
CA LYS A 75 4.31 -5.32 1.19
C LYS A 75 5.43 -4.36 0.83
N LEU A 76 6.19 -3.89 1.82
CA LEU A 76 7.34 -3.02 1.60
C LEU A 76 8.46 -3.76 0.87
N ASP A 77 8.74 -5.01 1.24
CA ASP A 77 9.74 -5.85 0.59
C ASP A 77 9.35 -6.18 -0.86
N ALA A 78 8.08 -6.48 -1.11
CA ALA A 78 7.56 -6.70 -2.45
C ALA A 78 7.65 -5.44 -3.34
N LEU A 79 7.45 -4.25 -2.76
CA LEU A 79 7.62 -2.98 -3.48
C LEU A 79 9.10 -2.72 -3.82
N LEU A 80 10.03 -3.03 -2.90
CA LEU A 80 11.46 -2.92 -3.13
C LEU A 80 11.93 -3.85 -4.25
N ASP A 81 11.53 -5.13 -4.20
CA ASP A 81 11.86 -6.10 -5.27
C ASP A 81 11.32 -5.63 -6.62
N ARG A 82 10.07 -5.15 -6.64
CA ARG A 82 9.47 -4.60 -7.86
C ARG A 82 10.23 -3.38 -8.39
N TYR A 83 10.67 -2.49 -7.51
CA TYR A 83 11.50 -1.34 -7.89
C TYR A 83 12.81 -1.79 -8.49
N ALA A 84 13.57 -2.65 -7.79
CA ALA A 84 14.86 -3.14 -8.23
C ALA A 84 14.79 -3.84 -9.59
N ARG A 85 13.81 -4.73 -9.79
CA ARG A 85 13.59 -5.46 -11.04
C ARG A 85 13.24 -4.53 -12.19
N ARG A 86 12.29 -3.61 -11.99
CA ARG A 86 11.87 -2.67 -13.06
C ARG A 86 12.98 -1.69 -13.42
N LEU A 87 13.76 -1.23 -12.42
CA LEU A 87 14.88 -0.34 -12.67
C LEU A 87 16.00 -1.03 -13.47
N ALA A 88 16.33 -2.28 -13.15
CA ALA A 88 17.30 -3.05 -13.93
C ALA A 88 16.86 -3.24 -15.38
N GLN A 89 15.59 -3.61 -15.59
CA GLN A 89 15.03 -3.76 -16.92
C GLN A 89 15.08 -2.44 -17.70
N TRP A 90 14.68 -1.34 -17.08
CA TRP A 90 14.73 -0.01 -17.67
C TRP A 90 16.18 0.38 -18.03
N THR A 91 17.13 0.17 -17.12
CA THR A 91 18.56 0.46 -17.36
C THR A 91 19.07 -0.30 -18.58
N ASN A 92 18.76 -1.59 -18.68
CA ASN A 92 19.17 -2.41 -19.82
C ASN A 92 18.50 -1.97 -21.12
N ASP A 93 17.21 -1.62 -21.09
CA ASP A 93 16.47 -1.17 -22.27
C ASP A 93 16.92 0.23 -22.71
N TYR A 94 17.21 1.12 -21.75
CA TYR A 94 17.76 2.44 -22.05
C TYR A 94 19.13 2.33 -22.71
N ASN A 95 20.04 1.54 -22.15
CA ASN A 95 21.37 1.29 -22.73
C ASN A 95 21.26 0.65 -24.11
N ARG A 96 20.34 -0.30 -24.33
CA ARG A 96 20.08 -0.90 -25.63
C ARG A 96 19.58 0.14 -26.65
N ASN A 97 18.72 1.04 -26.23
CA ASN A 97 18.23 2.12 -27.07
C ASN A 97 19.35 3.08 -27.46
N GLN A 98 20.20 3.50 -26.51
CA GLN A 98 21.35 4.37 -26.77
C GLN A 98 22.40 3.70 -27.66
N ALA A 99 22.67 2.41 -27.47
CA ALA A 99 23.57 1.64 -28.32
C ALA A 99 23.04 1.36 -29.74
N SER A 100 21.76 1.60 -29.99
CA SER A 100 21.12 1.25 -31.28
C SER A 100 21.56 2.14 -32.44
N TYR A 101 21.93 3.38 -32.17
CA TYR A 101 22.39 4.34 -33.16
C TYR A 101 23.24 5.43 -32.52
N PRO A 102 24.47 5.67 -33.00
CA PRO A 102 25.34 6.69 -32.43
C PRO A 102 24.77 8.10 -32.64
N SER A 103 25.06 9.00 -31.74
CA SER A 103 24.67 10.41 -31.86
C SER A 103 25.38 11.05 -33.06
N GLN A 104 24.77 12.10 -33.61
CA GLN A 104 25.36 12.86 -34.73
C GLN A 104 26.72 13.47 -34.32
N PHE A 105 26.90 13.75 -33.03
CA PHE A 105 28.17 14.27 -32.48
C PHE A 105 29.31 13.23 -32.60
N ILE A 106 28.99 11.94 -32.45
CA ILE A 106 29.99 10.85 -32.56
C ILE A 106 30.18 10.43 -34.02
N SER A 107 29.11 10.29 -34.79
CA SER A 107 29.16 9.77 -36.14
C SER A 107 29.40 10.82 -37.21
N GLY A 108 29.32 12.09 -36.88
CA GLY A 108 29.37 13.21 -37.85
C GLY A 108 28.05 13.44 -38.58
N ALA A 109 27.98 14.59 -39.29
CA ALA A 109 26.74 15.01 -39.98
C ALA A 109 26.54 14.35 -41.36
N GLY A 110 27.57 13.79 -41.97
CA GLY A 110 27.50 13.17 -43.30
C GLY A 110 26.66 11.87 -43.28
N ASN A 111 25.66 11.83 -44.16
CA ASN A 111 24.79 10.63 -44.31
C ASN A 111 24.12 10.15 -43.02
N TYR A 112 23.89 11.03 -42.05
CA TYR A 112 23.20 10.70 -40.82
C TYR A 112 21.77 10.29 -41.06
N ASN A 113 21.40 9.08 -40.61
CA ASN A 113 20.06 8.55 -40.86
C ASN A 113 19.02 9.10 -39.86
N MET A 114 18.38 10.19 -40.20
CA MET A 114 17.38 10.87 -39.40
C MET A 114 16.21 9.96 -38.98
N LYS A 115 15.74 9.05 -39.85
CA LYS A 115 14.65 8.11 -39.51
C LYS A 115 15.02 7.15 -38.37
N LYS A 116 16.28 6.66 -38.35
CA LYS A 116 16.76 5.84 -37.22
C LYS A 116 16.86 6.65 -35.94
N HIS A 117 17.36 7.88 -36.03
CA HIS A 117 17.43 8.78 -34.89
C HIS A 117 16.04 9.13 -34.34
N GLU A 118 15.09 9.49 -35.17
CA GLU A 118 13.69 9.76 -34.74
C GLU A 118 13.07 8.55 -34.02
N LYS A 119 13.29 7.34 -34.55
CA LYS A 119 12.83 6.11 -33.90
C LYS A 119 13.48 5.90 -32.53
N GLN A 120 14.79 6.15 -32.40
CA GLN A 120 15.52 6.07 -31.15
C GLN A 120 14.97 7.08 -30.14
N MET A 121 14.79 8.34 -30.54
CA MET A 121 14.23 9.40 -29.68
C MET A 121 12.78 9.11 -29.26
N SER A 122 11.96 8.57 -30.17
CA SER A 122 10.60 8.16 -29.84
C SER A 122 10.59 7.04 -28.76
N ARG A 123 11.47 6.05 -28.88
CA ARG A 123 11.61 5.00 -27.85
C ARG A 123 12.15 5.58 -26.54
N GLU A 124 13.11 6.50 -26.61
CA GLU A 124 13.65 7.17 -25.41
C GLU A 124 12.53 7.91 -24.66
N GLY A 125 11.67 8.65 -25.36
CA GLY A 125 10.52 9.32 -24.73
C GLY A 125 9.56 8.34 -24.03
N THR A 126 9.43 7.10 -24.55
CA THR A 126 8.66 6.05 -23.87
C THR A 126 9.39 5.54 -22.62
N LEU A 127 10.70 5.32 -22.71
CA LEU A 127 11.52 4.87 -21.59
C LEU A 127 11.50 5.86 -20.41
N TRP A 128 11.50 7.16 -20.69
CA TRP A 128 11.39 8.16 -19.63
C TRP A 128 10.03 8.12 -18.91
N LYS A 129 8.94 7.86 -19.62
CA LYS A 129 7.62 7.64 -18.99
C LYS A 129 7.63 6.38 -18.11
N GLU A 130 8.25 5.30 -18.59
CA GLU A 130 8.44 4.08 -17.79
C GLU A 130 9.29 4.34 -16.53
N TYR A 131 10.31 5.21 -16.61
CA TYR A 131 11.12 5.62 -15.48
C TYR A 131 10.33 6.41 -14.42
N ASP A 132 9.45 7.32 -14.86
CA ASP A 132 8.58 8.05 -13.94
C ASP A 132 7.63 7.10 -13.18
N GLU A 133 7.13 6.05 -13.85
CA GLU A 133 6.35 5.01 -13.17
C GLU A 133 7.18 4.21 -12.14
N ILE A 134 8.48 3.98 -12.44
CA ILE A 134 9.39 3.30 -11.52
C ILE A 134 9.62 4.19 -10.28
N LYS A 135 9.90 5.48 -10.48
CA LYS A 135 10.01 6.45 -9.39
C LYS A 135 8.74 6.54 -8.53
N ALA A 136 7.58 6.43 -9.15
CA ALA A 136 6.31 6.41 -8.41
C ALA A 136 6.19 5.24 -7.42
N ILE A 137 7.02 4.18 -7.55
CA ILE A 137 7.07 3.09 -6.56
C ILE A 137 7.67 3.60 -5.24
N LEU A 138 8.66 4.49 -5.28
CA LEU A 138 9.23 5.09 -4.07
C LEU A 138 8.17 5.88 -3.28
N ASN A 139 7.34 6.65 -3.97
CA ASN A 139 6.20 7.34 -3.35
C ASN A 139 5.20 6.36 -2.72
N LYS A 140 5.00 5.19 -3.36
CA LYS A 140 4.15 4.13 -2.80
C LYS A 140 4.77 3.53 -1.53
N ILE A 141 6.10 3.34 -1.49
CA ILE A 141 6.80 2.88 -0.28
C ILE A 141 6.60 3.88 0.86
N GLU A 142 6.76 5.17 0.61
CA GLU A 142 6.53 6.21 1.61
C GLU A 142 5.09 6.28 2.10
N ALA A 143 4.13 5.98 1.22
CA ALA A 143 2.71 6.00 1.54
C ALA A 143 2.20 4.74 2.27
N VAL A 144 2.98 3.64 2.34
CA VAL A 144 2.56 2.43 3.06
C VAL A 144 2.21 2.76 4.51
N GLY A 145 1.06 2.32 4.98
CA GLY A 145 0.59 2.56 6.35
C GLY A 145 0.04 3.97 6.63
N THR A 146 -0.02 4.87 5.62
CA THR A 146 -0.66 6.20 5.78
C THR A 146 -2.10 6.22 5.28
N GLY A 147 -2.45 5.31 4.39
CA GLY A 147 -3.77 5.20 3.78
C GLY A 147 -4.76 4.38 4.61
N ALA A 148 -5.94 4.20 4.02
CA ALA A 148 -6.95 3.32 4.59
C ALA A 148 -6.49 1.86 4.49
N VAL A 149 -6.65 1.09 5.57
CA VAL A 149 -6.39 -0.35 5.60
C VAL A 149 -7.37 -1.04 4.65
N ASP A 150 -6.90 -1.97 3.81
CA ASP A 150 -7.79 -2.80 3.00
C ASP A 150 -8.48 -3.84 3.90
N LEU A 151 -9.81 -3.84 3.92
CA LEU A 151 -10.59 -4.80 4.74
C LEU A 151 -10.53 -6.23 4.20
N ALA A 152 -10.03 -6.44 2.98
CA ALA A 152 -9.79 -7.77 2.43
C ALA A 152 -8.42 -8.35 2.83
N ASP A 153 -7.55 -7.56 3.45
CA ASP A 153 -6.25 -8.02 3.94
C ASP A 153 -6.44 -8.98 5.12
N PRO A 154 -5.78 -10.15 5.14
CA PRO A 154 -5.87 -11.10 6.26
C PRO A 154 -5.55 -10.50 7.64
N HIS A 155 -4.68 -9.48 7.66
CA HIS A 155 -4.25 -8.78 8.87
C HIS A 155 -4.93 -7.41 9.07
N ALA A 156 -6.07 -7.19 8.39
CA ALA A 156 -6.78 -5.91 8.46
C ALA A 156 -7.18 -5.53 9.89
N ARG A 157 -7.56 -6.53 10.72
CA ARG A 157 -7.97 -6.32 12.10
C ARG A 157 -6.82 -5.80 12.95
N GLU A 158 -5.68 -6.45 12.88
CA GLU A 158 -4.46 -6.10 13.62
C GLU A 158 -3.96 -4.71 13.19
N MET A 159 -3.96 -4.44 11.88
CA MET A 159 -3.59 -3.13 11.34
C MET A 159 -4.51 -2.02 11.82
N LEU A 160 -5.83 -2.23 11.83
CA LEU A 160 -6.80 -1.24 12.33
C LEU A 160 -6.67 -1.04 13.84
N THR A 161 -6.44 -2.11 14.60
CA THR A 161 -6.23 -2.05 16.05
C THR A 161 -4.97 -1.25 16.39
N ASP A 162 -3.85 -1.52 15.72
CA ASP A 162 -2.59 -0.77 15.88
C ASP A 162 -2.77 0.71 15.51
N GLN A 163 -3.48 0.98 14.41
CA GLN A 163 -3.79 2.35 14.00
C GLN A 163 -4.66 3.07 15.03
N LEU A 164 -5.67 2.39 15.58
CA LEU A 164 -6.55 2.93 16.62
C LEU A 164 -5.77 3.28 17.89
N GLN A 165 -4.90 2.38 18.35
CA GLN A 165 -4.06 2.61 19.52
C GLN A 165 -3.12 3.80 19.34
N LYS A 166 -2.48 3.93 18.16
CA LYS A 166 -1.59 5.06 17.84
C LYS A 166 -2.36 6.38 17.82
N LEU A 167 -3.55 6.41 17.22
CA LEU A 167 -4.40 7.61 17.19
C LEU A 167 -4.89 8.01 18.59
N GLN A 168 -5.24 7.02 19.43
CA GLN A 168 -5.66 7.25 20.80
C GLN A 168 -4.50 7.80 21.64
N ALA A 169 -3.32 7.17 21.57
CA ALA A 169 -2.13 7.65 22.25
C ALA A 169 -1.74 9.07 21.83
N GLN A 170 -1.86 9.39 20.54
CA GLN A 170 -1.61 10.75 20.03
C GLN A 170 -2.63 11.74 20.58
N LEU A 171 -3.92 11.39 20.63
CA LEU A 171 -4.96 12.26 21.20
C LEU A 171 -4.70 12.55 22.68
N ASP A 172 -4.33 11.51 23.45
CA ASP A 172 -4.08 11.63 24.89
C ASP A 172 -2.79 12.41 25.15
N ARG A 173 -1.75 12.20 24.36
CA ARG A 173 -0.52 13.02 24.41
C ARG A 173 -0.80 14.48 24.11
N ASN A 174 -1.59 14.81 23.08
CA ASN A 174 -1.93 16.18 22.72
C ASN A 174 -2.73 16.86 23.84
N LYS A 175 -3.67 16.15 24.44
CA LYS A 175 -4.41 16.65 25.64
C LYS A 175 -3.48 16.91 26.81
N ALA A 176 -2.57 15.95 27.08
CA ALA A 176 -1.59 16.09 28.17
C ALA A 176 -0.65 17.29 27.94
N MET A 177 -0.19 17.49 26.70
CA MET A 177 0.62 18.66 26.32
C MET A 177 -0.11 19.97 26.57
N ASN A 178 -1.39 20.07 26.18
CA ASN A 178 -2.20 21.25 26.43
C ASN A 178 -2.40 21.50 27.93
N ALA A 179 -2.66 20.43 28.72
CA ALA A 179 -2.83 20.54 30.15
C ALA A 179 -1.52 20.96 30.85
N TYR A 180 -0.39 20.37 30.45
CA TYR A 180 0.93 20.68 30.98
C TYR A 180 1.31 22.14 30.70
N TYR A 181 1.19 22.59 29.45
CA TYR A 181 1.51 23.96 29.06
C TYR A 181 0.60 24.99 29.77
N ARG A 182 -0.67 24.69 29.94
CA ARG A 182 -1.60 25.56 30.68
C ARG A 182 -1.12 25.79 32.11
N LYS A 183 -0.56 24.73 32.77
CA LYS A 183 -0.08 24.80 34.14
C LYS A 183 1.29 25.44 34.27
N HIS A 184 2.24 25.05 33.37
CA HIS A 184 3.66 25.37 33.53
C HIS A 184 4.15 26.48 32.59
N LYS A 185 3.38 26.84 31.55
CA LYS A 185 3.75 27.78 30.48
C LYS A 185 5.08 27.43 29.78
N SER A 186 5.48 26.19 29.87
CA SER A 186 6.69 25.62 29.30
C SER A 186 6.50 24.13 29.06
N PHE A 187 7.29 23.53 28.16
CA PHE A 187 7.34 22.09 27.93
C PHE A 187 8.50 21.41 28.67
N VAL A 188 9.34 22.18 29.35
CA VAL A 188 10.48 21.62 30.13
C VAL A 188 9.95 20.71 31.24
N GLY A 189 10.40 19.44 31.22
CA GLY A 189 9.92 18.41 32.13
C GLY A 189 8.68 17.63 31.65
N PHE A 190 8.16 17.91 30.45
CA PHE A 190 7.08 17.10 29.88
C PHE A 190 7.59 15.68 29.54
N PRO A 191 6.88 14.60 29.93
CA PRO A 191 7.31 13.23 29.69
C PRO A 191 7.52 12.95 28.22
N GLY A 192 8.68 12.34 27.88
CA GLY A 192 9.02 11.95 26.49
C GLY A 192 9.58 13.08 25.64
N LEU A 193 9.94 14.24 26.22
CA LEU A 193 10.74 15.28 25.58
C LEU A 193 12.10 15.39 26.24
N THR A 194 13.16 15.56 25.43
CA THR A 194 14.49 15.97 25.94
C THR A 194 14.45 17.43 26.38
N ALA A 195 15.34 17.86 27.27
CA ALA A 195 15.38 19.23 27.74
C ALA A 195 15.55 20.24 26.58
N GLU A 196 16.39 19.93 25.60
CA GLU A 196 16.60 20.75 24.41
C GLU A 196 15.35 20.83 23.52
N ALA A 197 14.70 19.68 23.25
CA ALA A 197 13.47 19.64 22.45
C ALA A 197 12.33 20.40 23.15
N ALA A 198 12.21 20.28 24.47
CA ALA A 198 11.22 20.98 25.26
C ALA A 198 11.46 22.51 25.28
N ALA A 199 12.72 22.94 25.40
CA ALA A 199 13.06 24.37 25.34
C ALA A 199 12.77 24.96 23.95
N LYS A 200 13.19 24.27 22.90
CA LYS A 200 12.89 24.65 21.52
C LYS A 200 11.39 24.75 21.24
N LEU A 201 10.62 23.73 21.62
CA LEU A 201 9.18 23.71 21.43
C LEU A 201 8.47 24.85 22.21
N THR A 202 9.00 25.20 23.39
CA THR A 202 8.48 26.31 24.18
C THR A 202 8.73 27.64 23.48
N ALA A 203 9.93 27.85 22.92
CA ALA A 203 10.27 29.07 22.19
C ALA A 203 9.47 29.18 20.88
N ASP A 204 9.38 28.10 20.10
CA ASP A 204 8.63 28.05 18.84
C ASP A 204 7.13 28.33 19.06
N PHE A 205 6.57 27.82 20.16
CA PHE A 205 5.16 28.08 20.49
C PHE A 205 4.95 29.51 20.99
N ALA A 206 5.87 30.06 21.76
CA ALA A 206 5.82 31.47 22.19
C ALA A 206 5.85 32.44 20.99
N ASP A 207 6.73 32.16 20.00
CA ASP A 207 6.77 32.90 18.75
C ASP A 207 5.48 32.76 17.94
N THR A 208 4.90 31.56 17.91
CA THR A 208 3.59 31.30 17.26
C THR A 208 2.49 32.12 17.92
N CYS A 209 2.44 32.19 19.25
CA CYS A 209 1.46 33.01 19.96
C CYS A 209 1.62 34.50 19.70
N GLN A 210 2.84 35.00 19.50
CA GLN A 210 3.08 36.39 19.12
C GLN A 210 2.55 36.72 17.72
N ARG A 211 2.82 35.82 16.76
CA ARG A 211 2.33 35.99 15.37
C ARG A 211 0.85 35.75 15.20
N CYS A 212 0.28 34.84 16.01
CA CYS A 212 -1.11 34.43 15.95
C CYS A 212 -1.76 34.44 17.33
N PRO A 213 -2.20 35.64 17.85
CA PRO A 213 -2.70 35.78 19.22
C PRO A 213 -3.97 34.97 19.55
N TRP A 214 -4.67 34.47 18.53
CA TRP A 214 -5.84 33.59 18.68
C TRP A 214 -5.47 32.11 18.96
N ILE A 215 -4.20 31.74 18.88
CA ILE A 215 -3.71 30.39 19.23
C ILE A 215 -3.32 30.41 20.71
N ASP A 216 -4.16 29.83 21.55
CA ASP A 216 -3.99 29.79 23.00
C ASP A 216 -3.49 28.43 23.52
N LYS A 217 -3.44 27.39 22.62
CA LYS A 217 -3.10 26.02 22.95
C LYS A 217 -2.06 25.46 21.98
N PRO A 218 -1.06 24.69 22.48
CA PRO A 218 -0.06 24.01 21.65
C PRO A 218 -0.66 23.06 20.62
N CYS A 219 -1.71 22.32 21.02
CA CYS A 219 -2.49 21.46 20.13
C CYS A 219 -3.90 22.05 20.03
N PRO A 220 -4.23 22.77 18.94
CA PRO A 220 -5.50 23.45 18.78
C PRO A 220 -6.70 22.49 18.76
N ASP A 221 -7.90 23.00 19.09
CA ASP A 221 -9.11 22.17 19.19
C ASP A 221 -9.49 21.51 17.85
N TYR A 222 -9.16 22.13 16.70
CA TYR A 222 -9.40 21.52 15.39
C TYR A 222 -8.56 20.25 15.17
N GLU A 223 -7.31 20.21 15.67
CA GLU A 223 -6.47 19.00 15.61
C GLU A 223 -7.05 17.88 16.47
N LEU A 224 -7.46 18.20 17.71
CA LEU A 224 -8.11 17.25 18.60
C LEU A 224 -9.41 16.71 18.00
N THR A 225 -10.19 17.58 17.35
CA THR A 225 -11.42 17.19 16.65
C THR A 225 -11.13 16.30 15.44
N SER A 226 -10.11 16.65 14.67
CA SER A 226 -9.64 15.82 13.54
C SER A 226 -9.20 14.41 14.00
N LEU A 227 -8.43 14.32 15.11
CA LEU A 227 -8.02 13.06 15.69
C LEU A 227 -9.22 12.22 16.17
N ARG A 228 -10.17 12.83 16.88
CA ARG A 228 -11.41 12.16 17.28
C ARG A 228 -12.20 11.63 16.08
N GLY A 229 -12.27 12.42 15.00
CA GLY A 229 -12.90 12.00 13.75
C GLY A 229 -12.18 10.81 13.09
N LYS A 230 -10.84 10.79 13.12
CA LYS A 230 -10.04 9.64 12.65
C LYS A 230 -10.28 8.41 13.50
N ILE A 231 -10.25 8.52 14.83
CA ILE A 231 -10.53 7.45 15.78
C ILE A 231 -11.92 6.83 15.51
N LYS A 232 -12.95 7.68 15.42
CA LYS A 232 -14.32 7.21 15.14
C LYS A 232 -14.43 6.46 13.81
N ARG A 233 -13.77 6.94 12.75
CA ARG A 233 -13.77 6.25 11.45
C ARG A 233 -13.02 4.93 11.50
N THR A 234 -11.87 4.87 12.19
CA THR A 234 -11.10 3.62 12.33
C THR A 234 -11.88 2.61 13.15
N GLN A 235 -12.55 3.03 14.24
CA GLN A 235 -13.41 2.15 15.04
C GLN A 235 -14.57 1.61 14.21
N ALA A 236 -15.27 2.45 13.47
CA ALA A 236 -16.38 2.01 12.61
C ALA A 236 -15.96 0.97 11.57
N ARG A 237 -14.73 1.08 11.04
CA ARG A 237 -14.16 0.08 10.11
C ARG A 237 -13.83 -1.24 10.80
N LEU A 238 -13.35 -1.18 12.04
CA LEU A 238 -13.10 -2.37 12.85
C LEU A 238 -14.42 -3.09 13.16
N ASP A 239 -15.46 -2.34 13.56
CA ASP A 239 -16.79 -2.87 13.81
C ASP A 239 -17.42 -3.50 12.54
N GLU A 240 -17.17 -2.89 11.37
CA GLU A 240 -17.61 -3.44 10.09
C GLU A 240 -16.89 -4.78 9.77
N LEU A 241 -15.58 -4.84 10.01
CA LEU A 241 -14.80 -6.06 9.82
C LEU A 241 -15.30 -7.18 10.75
N ASP A 242 -15.56 -6.87 12.02
CA ASP A 242 -16.09 -7.82 13.00
C ASP A 242 -17.45 -8.37 12.56
N LYS A 243 -18.36 -7.51 12.11
CA LYS A 243 -19.65 -7.92 11.57
C LYS A 243 -19.53 -8.84 10.34
N ARG A 244 -18.59 -8.56 9.44
CA ARG A 244 -18.31 -9.42 8.27
C ARG A 244 -17.78 -10.77 8.71
N THR A 245 -16.87 -10.80 9.69
CA THR A 245 -16.31 -12.03 10.24
C THR A 245 -17.39 -12.87 10.96
N GLU A 246 -18.23 -12.23 11.75
CA GLU A 246 -19.38 -12.91 12.41
C GLU A 246 -20.37 -13.47 11.40
N GLN A 247 -20.68 -12.71 10.34
CA GLN A 247 -21.56 -13.17 9.25
C GLN A 247 -20.94 -14.33 8.47
N ALA A 248 -19.61 -14.34 8.31
CA ALA A 248 -18.90 -15.44 7.67
C ALA A 248 -18.85 -16.71 8.54
N GLN A 249 -18.83 -16.55 9.87
CA GLN A 249 -18.83 -17.66 10.83
C GLN A 249 -20.22 -18.20 11.14
N GLN A 250 -21.30 -17.47 10.83
CA GLN A 250 -22.64 -18.02 10.92
C GLN A 250 -22.74 -19.19 9.96
N PRO A 251 -23.20 -20.37 10.42
CA PRO A 251 -23.42 -21.51 9.52
C PRO A 251 -24.24 -21.01 8.35
N ALA A 252 -23.81 -21.34 7.14
CA ALA A 252 -24.55 -21.00 5.95
C ALA A 252 -25.94 -21.62 6.12
N ASP A 253 -26.89 -20.79 6.53
CA ASP A 253 -28.32 -21.17 6.49
C ASP A 253 -28.64 -21.22 4.99
N ASN A 254 -28.31 -22.38 4.39
CA ASN A 254 -28.67 -22.69 3.03
C ASN A 254 -30.19 -22.81 3.03
N ALA A 255 -30.87 -21.75 2.69
CA ALA A 255 -32.29 -21.75 2.59
C ALA A 255 -32.67 -22.60 1.37
N LYS A 256 -33.20 -23.82 1.62
CA LYS A 256 -33.71 -24.66 0.56
C LYS A 256 -35.07 -24.12 0.12
N PHE A 257 -35.28 -24.10 -1.17
CA PHE A 257 -36.57 -23.79 -1.77
C PHE A 257 -36.97 -24.92 -2.74
N PRO A 258 -38.26 -25.06 -3.12
CA PRO A 258 -38.66 -26.05 -4.10
C PRO A 258 -37.92 -25.85 -5.44
N GLY A 259 -36.98 -26.77 -5.78
CA GLY A 259 -36.21 -26.74 -7.00
C GLY A 259 -34.78 -26.15 -6.87
N GLY A 260 -34.27 -26.01 -5.62
CA GLY A 260 -32.85 -25.59 -5.43
C GLY A 260 -32.53 -25.09 -4.02
N GLU A 261 -31.39 -24.42 -3.92
CA GLU A 261 -30.89 -23.86 -2.68
C GLU A 261 -30.27 -22.49 -2.87
N ILE A 262 -30.34 -21.66 -1.82
CA ILE A 262 -29.63 -20.38 -1.72
C ILE A 262 -28.41 -20.61 -0.84
N VAL A 263 -27.21 -20.40 -1.39
CA VAL A 263 -25.94 -20.62 -0.73
C VAL A 263 -25.22 -19.28 -0.48
N ARG A 264 -24.79 -19.06 0.75
CA ARG A 264 -23.92 -17.93 1.10
C ARG A 264 -22.47 -18.36 0.90
N ASN A 265 -21.89 -18.04 -0.26
CA ASN A 265 -20.48 -18.28 -0.54
C ASN A 265 -19.65 -17.12 0.01
N THR A 266 -19.16 -17.29 1.23
CA THR A 266 -18.37 -16.26 1.95
C THR A 266 -16.96 -16.10 1.39
N GLU A 267 -16.35 -17.17 0.83
CA GLU A 267 -15.04 -17.11 0.19
C GLU A 267 -15.05 -16.24 -1.08
N ALA A 268 -16.12 -16.37 -1.87
CA ALA A 268 -16.29 -15.59 -3.09
C ALA A 268 -16.99 -14.24 -2.86
N ASP A 269 -17.45 -13.93 -1.65
CA ASP A 269 -18.33 -12.80 -1.30
C ASP A 269 -19.58 -12.74 -2.20
N ARG A 270 -20.26 -13.89 -2.37
CA ARG A 270 -21.44 -14.04 -3.25
C ARG A 270 -22.57 -14.77 -2.58
N LEU A 271 -23.79 -14.25 -2.79
CA LEU A 271 -25.01 -15.01 -2.62
C LEU A 271 -25.27 -15.76 -3.92
N GLN A 272 -25.37 -17.09 -3.83
CA GLN A 272 -25.53 -18.00 -4.97
C GLN A 272 -26.91 -18.71 -4.87
N ILE A 273 -27.59 -18.78 -5.98
CA ILE A 273 -28.81 -19.55 -6.12
C ILE A 273 -28.50 -20.71 -7.06
N ILE A 274 -28.56 -21.90 -6.53
CA ILE A 274 -28.29 -23.16 -7.24
C ILE A 274 -29.64 -23.84 -7.47
N PHE A 275 -29.97 -24.11 -8.71
CA PHE A 275 -31.16 -24.83 -9.10
C PHE A 275 -30.83 -26.29 -9.36
N ASP A 276 -31.72 -27.20 -8.97
CA ASP A 276 -31.62 -28.63 -9.24
C ASP A 276 -31.75 -28.92 -10.76
N GLU A 277 -32.57 -28.13 -11.44
CA GLU A 277 -32.76 -28.17 -12.88
C GLU A 277 -32.60 -26.77 -13.47
N LYS A 278 -32.46 -26.69 -14.80
CA LYS A 278 -32.35 -25.41 -15.47
C LYS A 278 -33.60 -24.55 -15.27
N PRO A 279 -33.49 -23.35 -14.66
CA PRO A 279 -34.64 -22.48 -14.44
C PRO A 279 -35.30 -22.08 -15.78
N ASP A 280 -36.61 -21.92 -15.76
CA ASP A 280 -37.37 -21.46 -16.90
C ASP A 280 -37.09 -20.00 -17.30
N ASP A 281 -37.69 -19.54 -18.38
CA ASP A 281 -37.40 -18.20 -18.90
C ASP A 281 -37.90 -17.09 -17.97
N GLU A 282 -39.02 -17.30 -17.27
CA GLU A 282 -39.63 -16.35 -16.34
C GLU A 282 -38.71 -16.22 -15.09
N GLN A 283 -38.28 -17.34 -14.54
CA GLN A 283 -37.34 -17.36 -13.41
C GLN A 283 -36.01 -16.70 -13.76
N ARG A 284 -35.46 -16.97 -14.96
CA ARG A 284 -34.22 -16.35 -15.41
C ARG A 284 -34.37 -14.84 -15.58
N GLU A 285 -35.53 -14.39 -16.04
CA GLU A 285 -35.81 -12.96 -16.19
C GLU A 285 -35.96 -12.29 -14.80
N ALA A 286 -36.68 -12.92 -13.88
CA ALA A 286 -36.83 -12.45 -12.51
C ALA A 286 -35.48 -12.34 -11.79
N LEU A 287 -34.59 -13.31 -11.97
CA LEU A 287 -33.22 -13.27 -11.41
C LEU A 287 -32.43 -12.12 -11.98
N LYS A 288 -32.46 -11.90 -13.29
CA LYS A 288 -31.74 -10.78 -13.93
C LYS A 288 -32.28 -9.43 -13.47
N GLN A 289 -33.58 -9.24 -13.37
CA GLN A 289 -34.23 -8.02 -12.88
C GLN A 289 -33.85 -7.73 -11.42
N ASN A 290 -33.62 -8.78 -10.62
CA ASN A 290 -33.16 -8.68 -9.24
C ASN A 290 -31.61 -8.65 -9.12
N GLY A 291 -30.89 -8.44 -10.23
CA GLY A 291 -29.44 -8.20 -10.25
C GLY A 291 -28.57 -9.44 -10.08
N PHE A 292 -29.14 -10.64 -10.25
CA PHE A 292 -28.37 -11.88 -10.30
C PHE A 292 -27.80 -12.11 -11.70
N ARG A 293 -26.58 -12.66 -11.76
CA ARG A 293 -25.91 -13.04 -13.00
C ARG A 293 -25.48 -14.49 -12.95
N TRP A 294 -25.62 -15.18 -14.06
CA TRP A 294 -25.16 -16.56 -14.18
C TRP A 294 -23.64 -16.65 -14.16
N SER A 295 -23.12 -17.56 -13.36
CA SER A 295 -21.71 -17.89 -13.28
C SER A 295 -21.46 -19.34 -13.71
N PRO A 296 -20.91 -19.57 -14.91
CA PRO A 296 -20.58 -20.92 -15.37
C PRO A 296 -19.59 -21.66 -14.46
N ARG A 297 -18.69 -20.92 -13.81
CA ARG A 297 -17.67 -21.48 -12.91
C ARG A 297 -18.29 -22.16 -11.68
N TYR A 298 -19.38 -21.59 -11.17
CA TYR A 298 -20.04 -22.08 -9.95
C TYR A 298 -21.35 -22.80 -10.25
N GLY A 299 -21.79 -22.84 -11.50
CA GLY A 299 -23.10 -23.41 -11.85
C GLY A 299 -24.27 -22.75 -11.14
N ALA A 300 -24.14 -21.46 -10.82
CA ALA A 300 -25.09 -20.76 -9.96
C ALA A 300 -25.39 -19.34 -10.47
N TRP A 301 -26.60 -18.86 -10.16
CA TRP A 301 -26.93 -17.44 -10.28
C TRP A 301 -26.40 -16.70 -9.06
N GLN A 302 -25.59 -15.66 -9.25
CA GLN A 302 -24.89 -15.00 -8.16
C GLN A 302 -25.03 -13.48 -8.15
N ARG A 303 -25.01 -12.93 -6.94
CA ARG A 303 -24.95 -11.50 -6.66
C ARG A 303 -24.01 -11.28 -5.46
N GLN A 304 -23.46 -10.06 -5.26
CA GLN A 304 -22.65 -9.74 -4.10
C GLN A 304 -23.41 -10.05 -2.80
N LEU A 305 -22.73 -10.66 -1.83
CA LEU A 305 -23.33 -11.09 -0.55
C LEU A 305 -23.68 -9.86 0.29
N THR A 306 -24.94 -9.48 0.27
CA THR A 306 -25.50 -8.36 1.04
C THR A 306 -26.90 -8.71 1.52
N ARG A 307 -27.38 -8.05 2.57
CA ARG A 307 -28.78 -8.20 3.03
C ARG A 307 -29.78 -7.90 1.90
N ASN A 308 -29.49 -6.91 1.05
CA ASN A 308 -30.33 -6.61 -0.10
C ASN A 308 -30.35 -7.74 -1.15
N ALA A 309 -29.25 -8.51 -1.27
CA ALA A 309 -29.22 -9.66 -2.15
C ALA A 309 -30.10 -10.79 -1.62
N GLU A 310 -30.17 -10.99 -0.31
CA GLU A 310 -31.06 -12.00 0.30
C GLU A 310 -32.54 -11.67 0.08
N ILE A 311 -32.92 -10.41 0.28
CA ILE A 311 -34.27 -9.93 -0.01
C ILE A 311 -34.58 -10.08 -1.51
N ALA A 312 -33.63 -9.74 -2.38
CA ALA A 312 -33.77 -9.88 -3.82
C ALA A 312 -33.90 -11.35 -4.26
N ALA A 313 -33.14 -12.27 -3.61
CA ALA A 313 -33.25 -13.71 -3.88
C ALA A 313 -34.65 -14.24 -3.52
N ARG A 314 -35.16 -13.92 -2.33
CA ARG A 314 -36.51 -14.32 -1.90
C ARG A 314 -37.58 -13.78 -2.84
N ARG A 315 -37.45 -12.51 -3.26
CA ARG A 315 -38.38 -11.89 -4.21
C ARG A 315 -38.33 -12.57 -5.58
N ALA A 316 -37.12 -12.85 -6.11
CA ALA A 316 -36.96 -13.51 -7.41
C ALA A 316 -37.50 -14.94 -7.43
N LEU A 317 -37.48 -15.61 -6.29
CA LEU A 317 -37.99 -16.99 -6.11
C LEU A 317 -39.41 -17.06 -5.61
N GLY A 318 -40.09 -15.93 -5.41
CA GLY A 318 -41.49 -15.92 -4.89
C GLY A 318 -41.62 -16.42 -3.47
N LEU A 319 -40.52 -16.43 -2.68
CA LEU A 319 -40.54 -16.88 -1.29
C LEU A 319 -41.04 -15.72 -0.42
N THR A 320 -42.20 -15.87 0.18
CA THR A 320 -42.75 -14.94 1.19
C THR A 320 -41.86 -14.93 2.45
N GLU A 321 -41.82 -13.79 3.16
CA GLU A 321 -41.09 -13.59 4.42
C GLU A 321 -41.52 -14.55 5.53
#